data_b4385e6d23c89d0a8a2371a1e3742fc6
#
_entry.id   b4385e6d23c89d0a8a2371a1e3742fc6
#
_cell.length_a   1.000
_cell.length_b   1.000
_cell.length_c   1.000
_cell.angle_alpha   90.00
_cell.angle_beta   90.00
_cell.angle_gamma   90.00
#
_symmetry.space_group_name_H-M   'P 1'
#
loop_
_entity.id
_entity.type
_entity.pdbx_description
1 polymer ?
#
loop_
_entity_poly.entity_id
_entity_poly.type
_entity_poly.pdbx_seq_one_letter_code
_entity_poly.pdbx_strand_id
1 'polypeptide(L)'
;GAPADSALLDSGRTARFDRDAYSAWLRELRAVCTARGIVLIFDEVFVGFRLAPGGAQEYFGVRADMVTYGKTLGGGLPVGVLCGRADLMKRFREDRPADVCFARGTFNSHPYVMGAMQVFLERLESPAVQALYAGLDERWNERAKRMNDRLAEARLPVRVENLSSIWTLCYTEPGRYNWMFQY
;
A
#
# COMPACT_ATOMS: atom_id res chain seq x y z
N GLY A 1 -3.37 -5.49 -19.49
CA GLY A 1 -3.32 -4.70 -18.27
C GLY A 1 -3.65 -5.54 -17.06
N ALA A 2 -3.18 -5.16 -15.88
CA ALA A 2 -3.52 -5.87 -14.67
C ALA A 2 -5.04 -5.85 -14.43
N PRO A 3 -5.63 -6.92 -13.87
CA PRO A 3 -7.07 -6.94 -13.55
C PRO A 3 -7.53 -5.77 -12.67
N ALA A 4 -6.62 -5.24 -11.85
CA ALA A 4 -6.87 -4.08 -10.99
C ALA A 4 -7.00 -2.76 -11.76
N ASP A 5 -6.35 -2.61 -12.91
CA ASP A 5 -6.44 -1.36 -13.68
C ASP A 5 -7.87 -1.10 -14.13
N SER A 6 -8.61 -2.16 -14.44
CA SER A 6 -10.02 -2.02 -14.83
C SER A 6 -10.96 -1.76 -13.65
N ALA A 7 -10.64 -2.28 -12.47
CA ALA A 7 -11.49 -2.12 -11.28
C ALA A 7 -11.32 -0.75 -10.61
N LEU A 8 -10.09 -0.20 -10.63
CA LEU A 8 -9.80 1.11 -10.05
C LEU A 8 -10.08 2.27 -11.01
N LEU A 9 -10.10 2.00 -12.33
CA LEU A 9 -10.22 3.03 -13.36
C LEU A 9 -11.54 2.99 -14.13
N ASP A 10 -12.38 1.98 -13.92
CA ASP A 10 -13.67 1.83 -14.60
C ASP A 10 -14.83 2.08 -13.65
N SER A 11 -15.27 3.32 -13.58
CA SER A 11 -16.40 3.73 -12.74
C SER A 11 -17.75 3.17 -13.17
N GLY A 12 -17.85 2.62 -14.38
CA GLY A 12 -19.08 2.02 -14.91
C GLY A 12 -19.31 0.59 -14.46
N ARG A 13 -18.31 -0.05 -13.89
CA ARG A 13 -18.42 -1.42 -13.40
C ARG A 13 -18.66 -1.44 -11.89
N THR A 14 -19.76 -2.05 -11.50
CA THR A 14 -20.05 -2.44 -10.12
C THR A 14 -19.16 -3.62 -9.65
N ALA A 15 -18.11 -3.96 -10.39
CA ALA A 15 -17.20 -5.02 -10.05
C ALA A 15 -16.42 -4.64 -8.79
N ARG A 16 -16.66 -5.37 -7.72
CA ARG A 16 -15.81 -5.33 -6.53
C ARG A 16 -14.39 -5.71 -6.94
N PHE A 17 -13.41 -5.06 -6.31
CA PHE A 17 -12.02 -5.45 -6.43
C PHE A 17 -11.87 -6.95 -6.13
N ASP A 18 -11.35 -7.70 -7.09
CA ASP A 18 -11.08 -9.12 -6.95
C ASP A 18 -9.67 -9.31 -6.40
N ARG A 19 -9.59 -9.49 -5.08
CA ARG A 19 -8.32 -9.71 -4.36
C ARG A 19 -7.59 -10.95 -4.86
N ASP A 20 -8.32 -12.03 -5.15
CA ASP A 20 -7.70 -13.30 -5.52
C ASP A 20 -7.10 -13.22 -6.92
N ALA A 21 -7.83 -12.62 -7.87
CA ALA A 21 -7.34 -12.36 -9.21
C ALA A 21 -6.11 -11.44 -9.20
N TYR A 22 -6.12 -10.40 -8.38
CA TYR A 22 -4.97 -9.49 -8.24
C TYR A 22 -3.77 -10.18 -7.59
N SER A 23 -4.00 -10.99 -6.55
CA SER A 23 -2.94 -11.78 -5.92
C SER A 23 -2.34 -12.81 -6.87
N ALA A 24 -3.15 -13.43 -7.73
CA ALA A 24 -2.66 -14.33 -8.77
C ALA A 24 -1.76 -13.60 -9.77
N TRP A 25 -2.20 -12.45 -10.26
CA TRP A 25 -1.39 -11.60 -11.14
C TRP A 25 -0.06 -11.17 -10.50
N LEU A 26 -0.08 -10.76 -9.21
CA LEU A 26 1.15 -10.40 -8.49
C LEU A 26 2.11 -11.59 -8.36
N ARG A 27 1.59 -12.80 -8.14
CA ARG A 27 2.44 -14.02 -8.09
C ARG A 27 3.09 -14.30 -9.44
N GLU A 28 2.37 -14.12 -10.54
CA GLU A 28 2.93 -14.25 -11.89
C GLU A 28 4.01 -13.20 -12.14
N LEU A 29 3.75 -11.94 -11.78
CA LEU A 29 4.74 -10.87 -11.88
C LEU A 29 6.01 -11.19 -11.07
N ARG A 30 5.85 -11.67 -9.82
CA ARG A 30 6.97 -12.11 -8.98
C ARG A 30 7.75 -13.24 -9.64
N ALA A 31 7.07 -14.22 -10.22
CA ALA A 31 7.72 -15.34 -10.91
C ALA A 31 8.53 -14.88 -12.12
N VAL A 32 7.99 -13.99 -12.94
CA VAL A 32 8.70 -13.41 -14.10
C VAL A 32 9.93 -12.62 -13.65
N CYS A 33 9.79 -11.77 -12.63
CA CYS A 33 10.92 -11.00 -12.08
C CYS A 33 12.03 -11.94 -11.58
N THR A 34 11.66 -12.99 -10.84
CA THR A 34 12.62 -13.99 -10.34
C THR A 34 13.33 -14.70 -11.47
N ALA A 35 12.59 -15.18 -12.47
CA ALA A 35 13.16 -15.93 -13.60
C ALA A 35 14.12 -15.09 -14.46
N ARG A 36 13.91 -13.77 -14.47
CA ARG A 36 14.71 -12.83 -15.27
C ARG A 36 15.75 -12.04 -14.47
N GLY A 37 15.92 -12.31 -13.17
CA GLY A 37 16.83 -11.57 -12.30
C GLY A 37 16.45 -10.09 -12.14
N ILE A 38 15.18 -9.74 -12.28
CA ILE A 38 14.67 -8.38 -12.12
C ILE A 38 14.31 -8.15 -10.65
N VAL A 39 14.83 -7.07 -10.08
CA VAL A 39 14.48 -6.64 -8.71
C VAL A 39 13.05 -6.10 -8.73
N LEU A 40 12.16 -6.71 -7.94
CA LEU A 40 10.80 -6.25 -7.74
C LEU A 40 10.74 -5.36 -6.50
N ILE A 41 10.28 -4.14 -6.67
CA ILE A 41 10.12 -3.17 -5.58
C ILE A 41 8.63 -2.87 -5.41
N PHE A 42 8.12 -3.01 -4.18
CA PHE A 42 6.78 -2.55 -3.83
C PHE A 42 6.85 -1.17 -3.20
N ASP A 43 6.12 -0.23 -3.77
CA ASP A 43 5.90 1.07 -3.14
C ASP A 43 4.70 0.96 -2.19
N GLU A 44 5.03 0.79 -0.91
CA GLU A 44 4.04 0.74 0.18
C GLU A 44 3.98 2.04 0.99
N VAL A 45 4.49 3.14 0.46
CA VAL A 45 4.44 4.44 1.15
C VAL A 45 3.00 4.83 1.52
N PHE A 46 2.03 4.49 0.69
CA PHE A 46 0.62 4.76 0.96
C PHE A 46 -0.12 3.56 1.56
N VAL A 47 0.12 2.35 1.05
CA VAL A 47 -0.66 1.16 1.43
C VAL A 47 -0.10 0.41 2.63
N GLY A 48 1.15 0.63 2.97
CA GLY A 48 1.81 0.01 4.11
C GLY A 48 1.07 0.26 5.42
N PHE A 49 0.89 -0.80 6.21
CA PHE A 49 0.16 -0.79 7.48
C PHE A 49 -1.33 -0.41 7.39
N ARG A 50 -1.89 -0.21 6.19
CA ARG A 50 -3.31 0.09 6.00
C ARG A 50 -4.13 -1.13 5.62
N LEU A 51 -3.55 -2.07 4.88
CA LEU A 51 -4.22 -3.29 4.44
C LEU A 51 -4.08 -4.43 5.44
N ALA A 52 -2.89 -4.56 5.99
CA ALA A 52 -2.53 -5.56 7.00
C ALA A 52 -1.34 -5.05 7.83
N PRO A 53 -1.01 -5.66 8.98
CA PRO A 53 0.19 -5.31 9.76
C PRO A 53 1.47 -5.35 8.93
N GLY A 54 1.65 -6.35 8.09
CA GLY A 54 2.76 -6.49 7.14
C GLY A 54 2.53 -5.83 5.78
N GLY A 55 1.54 -4.94 5.67
CA GLY A 55 1.26 -4.16 4.46
C GLY A 55 0.64 -4.96 3.33
N ALA A 56 0.88 -4.48 2.10
CA ALA A 56 0.36 -5.11 0.88
C ALA A 56 0.99 -6.49 0.63
N GLN A 57 2.24 -6.69 1.02
CA GLN A 57 2.91 -7.99 0.88
C GLN A 57 2.16 -9.09 1.64
N GLU A 58 1.78 -8.82 2.90
CA GLU A 58 0.97 -9.74 3.69
C GLU A 58 -0.43 -9.89 3.12
N TYR A 59 -1.07 -8.77 2.80
CA TYR A 59 -2.44 -8.72 2.31
C TYR A 59 -2.66 -9.53 1.02
N PHE A 60 -1.72 -9.46 0.09
CA PHE A 60 -1.77 -10.19 -1.19
C PHE A 60 -0.96 -11.48 -1.19
N GLY A 61 -0.21 -11.79 -0.15
CA GLY A 61 0.59 -13.00 -0.04
C GLY A 61 1.75 -13.06 -1.04
N VAL A 62 2.36 -11.92 -1.37
CA VAL A 62 3.48 -11.82 -2.33
C VAL A 62 4.58 -10.96 -1.74
N ARG A 63 5.83 -11.44 -1.75
CA ARG A 63 6.99 -10.69 -1.29
C ARG A 63 7.77 -10.07 -2.44
N ALA A 64 8.06 -8.79 -2.32
CA ALA A 64 9.00 -8.06 -3.16
C ALA A 64 10.45 -8.28 -2.70
N ASP A 65 11.42 -7.90 -3.53
CA ASP A 65 12.83 -7.89 -3.16
C ASP A 65 13.15 -6.67 -2.29
N MET A 66 12.46 -5.56 -2.54
CA MET A 66 12.58 -4.32 -1.79
C MET A 66 11.19 -3.68 -1.60
N VAL A 67 11.05 -2.89 -0.55
CA VAL A 67 9.80 -2.19 -0.21
C VAL A 67 10.11 -0.79 0.28
N THR A 68 9.31 0.19 -0.14
CA THR A 68 9.34 1.54 0.43
C THR A 68 8.20 1.74 1.40
N TYR A 69 8.48 2.38 2.54
CA TYR A 69 7.48 2.76 3.54
C TYR A 69 7.55 4.26 3.85
N GLY A 70 6.46 4.81 4.35
CA GLY A 70 6.39 6.21 4.76
C GLY A 70 5.07 6.48 5.48
N LYS A 71 4.59 7.72 5.41
CA LYS A 71 3.27 8.16 5.94
C LYS A 71 2.94 7.58 7.32
N THR A 72 2.13 6.51 7.36
CA THR A 72 1.64 5.85 8.59
C THR A 72 2.79 5.47 9.54
N LEU A 73 3.92 4.99 9.00
CA LEU A 73 5.09 4.57 9.77
C LEU A 73 5.68 5.72 10.61
N GLY A 74 5.57 6.94 10.15
CA GLY A 74 6.10 8.11 10.85
C GLY A 74 5.22 8.62 12.00
N GLY A 75 4.01 8.06 12.19
CA GLY A 75 3.10 8.54 13.24
C GLY A 75 2.71 10.01 13.09
N GLY A 76 2.73 10.56 11.88
CA GLY A 76 2.50 11.97 11.57
C GLY A 76 3.77 12.77 11.29
N LEU A 77 4.95 12.22 11.54
CA LEU A 77 6.23 12.83 11.19
C LEU A 77 6.66 12.44 9.76
N PRO A 78 7.43 13.29 9.07
CA PRO A 78 7.93 13.01 7.72
C PRO A 78 8.97 11.89 7.78
N VAL A 79 8.69 10.78 7.12
CA VAL A 79 9.59 9.62 7.03
C VAL A 79 9.52 8.97 5.66
N GLY A 80 10.66 8.49 5.22
CA GLY A 80 10.80 7.57 4.10
C GLY A 80 11.77 6.46 4.49
N VAL A 81 11.36 5.22 4.29
CA VAL A 81 12.17 4.05 4.62
C VAL A 81 12.23 3.13 3.41
N LEU A 82 13.41 2.64 3.10
CA LEU A 82 13.64 1.59 2.12
C LEU A 82 14.13 0.34 2.88
N CYS A 83 13.42 -0.76 2.68
CA CYS A 83 13.78 -2.07 3.22
C CYS A 83 13.95 -3.06 2.08
N GLY A 84 14.69 -4.14 2.29
CA GLY A 84 14.83 -5.16 1.27
C GLY A 84 15.80 -6.27 1.67
N ARG A 85 16.07 -7.14 0.70
CA ARG A 85 17.02 -8.22 0.85
C ARG A 85 18.41 -7.69 1.20
N ALA A 86 19.11 -8.37 2.09
CA ALA A 86 20.42 -7.94 2.60
C ALA A 86 21.45 -7.74 1.49
N ASP A 87 21.41 -8.56 0.42
CA ASP A 87 22.33 -8.45 -0.71
C ASP A 87 22.09 -7.17 -1.54
N LEU A 88 20.85 -6.66 -1.58
CA LEU A 88 20.49 -5.41 -2.26
C LEU A 88 20.68 -4.19 -1.35
N MET A 89 20.60 -4.38 -0.03
CA MET A 89 20.69 -3.31 0.97
C MET A 89 22.10 -3.07 1.48
N LYS A 90 23.11 -3.66 0.84
CA LYS A 90 24.52 -3.48 1.21
C LYS A 90 24.89 -2.00 1.13
N ARG A 91 25.18 -1.44 2.29
CA ARG A 91 25.57 -0.06 2.42
C ARG A 91 27.09 0.14 2.29
N PHE A 92 27.86 -0.91 2.61
CA PHE A 92 29.31 -0.88 2.60
C PHE A 92 29.85 -2.26 2.22
N ARG A 93 30.90 -2.25 1.43
CA ARG A 93 31.66 -3.45 1.05
C ARG A 93 33.13 -3.18 1.31
N GLU A 94 33.76 -3.99 2.17
CA GLU A 94 35.18 -3.87 2.51
C GLU A 94 36.08 -4.17 1.29
N ASP A 95 35.67 -5.13 0.47
CA ASP A 95 36.37 -5.53 -0.76
C ASP A 95 36.18 -4.54 -1.93
N ARG A 96 35.18 -3.68 -1.86
CA ARG A 96 34.85 -2.68 -2.88
C ARG A 96 34.25 -1.42 -2.26
N PRO A 97 35.07 -0.59 -1.62
CA PRO A 97 34.58 0.60 -0.89
C PRO A 97 33.88 1.63 -1.78
N ALA A 98 34.12 1.60 -3.10
CA ALA A 98 33.41 2.48 -4.06
C ALA A 98 31.96 2.04 -4.33
N ASP A 99 31.61 0.77 -4.10
CA ASP A 99 30.26 0.22 -4.25
C ASP A 99 29.41 0.53 -3.00
N VAL A 100 29.27 1.81 -2.67
CA VAL A 100 28.55 2.27 -1.49
C VAL A 100 27.23 2.89 -1.91
N CYS A 101 26.13 2.37 -1.36
CA CYS A 101 24.84 3.05 -1.45
C CYS A 101 24.82 4.23 -0.47
N PHE A 102 24.84 5.46 -0.98
CA PHE A 102 24.76 6.67 -0.17
C PHE A 102 23.31 7.10 0.05
N ALA A 103 22.81 6.90 1.25
CA ALA A 103 21.64 7.62 1.73
C ALA A 103 22.12 8.81 2.56
N ARG A 104 22.20 10.00 1.96
CA ARG A 104 22.62 11.23 2.64
C ARG A 104 21.48 12.23 2.72
N GLY A 105 21.43 12.97 3.81
CA GLY A 105 20.50 14.07 4.03
C GLY A 105 20.63 14.56 5.47
N THR A 106 20.50 15.87 5.68
CA THR A 106 20.63 16.50 7.01
C THR A 106 19.71 15.85 8.05
N PHE A 107 18.50 15.44 7.62
CA PHE A 107 17.48 14.85 8.50
C PHE A 107 17.45 13.33 8.43
N ASN A 108 18.44 12.70 7.80
CA ASN A 108 18.51 11.24 7.72
C ASN A 108 18.70 10.66 9.12
N SER A 109 17.88 9.67 9.48
CA SER A 109 17.87 9.05 10.83
C SER A 109 17.62 10.06 11.96
N HIS A 110 16.77 11.06 11.73
CA HIS A 110 16.44 12.05 12.74
C HIS A 110 15.89 11.40 14.01
N PRO A 111 16.41 11.70 15.23
CA PRO A 111 16.08 10.97 16.45
C PRO A 111 14.57 10.95 16.77
N TYR A 112 13.87 12.06 16.59
CA TYR A 112 12.42 12.13 16.84
C TYR A 112 11.63 11.22 15.90
N VAL A 113 12.03 11.15 14.64
CA VAL A 113 11.39 10.27 13.64
C VAL A 113 11.68 8.82 13.96
N MET A 114 12.92 8.49 14.34
CA MET A 114 13.29 7.12 14.77
C MET A 114 12.51 6.69 16.01
N GLY A 115 12.39 7.55 17.01
CA GLY A 115 11.60 7.29 18.21
C GLY A 115 10.10 7.09 17.90
N ALA A 116 9.53 7.93 17.03
CA ALA A 116 8.13 7.78 16.61
C ALA A 116 7.90 6.45 15.86
N MET A 117 8.81 6.08 14.96
CA MET A 117 8.75 4.80 14.25
C MET A 117 8.86 3.61 15.21
N GLN A 118 9.77 3.67 16.18
CA GLN A 118 9.92 2.62 17.18
C GLN A 118 8.61 2.41 17.94
N VAL A 119 8.03 3.47 18.49
CA VAL A 119 6.76 3.39 19.23
C VAL A 119 5.62 2.87 18.33
N PHE A 120 5.58 3.29 17.08
CA PHE A 120 4.59 2.80 16.12
C PHE A 120 4.72 1.29 15.91
N LEU A 121 5.94 0.79 15.67
CA LEU A 121 6.20 -0.64 15.42
C LEU A 121 5.95 -1.49 16.66
N GLU A 122 6.37 -1.05 17.83
CA GLU A 122 6.08 -1.73 19.10
C GLU A 122 4.57 -1.85 19.36
N ARG A 123 3.82 -0.78 19.08
CA ARG A 123 2.35 -0.81 19.21
C ARG A 123 1.68 -1.68 18.17
N LEU A 124 2.21 -1.71 16.95
CA LEU A 124 1.69 -2.54 15.86
C LEU A 124 1.66 -4.03 16.26
N GLU A 125 2.64 -4.49 17.04
CA GLU A 125 2.73 -5.87 17.50
C GLU A 125 1.80 -6.18 18.69
N SER A 126 1.21 -5.14 19.31
CA SER A 126 0.33 -5.34 20.46
C SER A 126 -0.96 -6.07 20.08
N PRO A 127 -1.50 -6.95 20.97
CA PRO A 127 -2.75 -7.66 20.72
C PRO A 127 -3.93 -6.73 20.40
N ALA A 128 -3.98 -5.56 21.04
CA ALA A 128 -5.03 -4.58 20.83
C ALA A 128 -5.02 -4.02 19.40
N VAL A 129 -3.83 -3.74 18.87
CA VAL A 129 -3.71 -3.24 17.47
C VAL A 129 -3.91 -4.38 16.48
N GLN A 130 -3.37 -5.57 16.75
CA GLN A 130 -3.62 -6.76 15.91
C GLN A 130 -5.11 -7.06 15.78
N ALA A 131 -5.88 -6.92 16.84
CA ALA A 131 -7.33 -7.08 16.83
C ALA A 131 -8.07 -6.06 15.92
N LEU A 132 -7.48 -4.89 15.65
CA LEU A 132 -8.05 -3.91 14.72
C LEU A 132 -8.03 -4.39 13.26
N TYR A 133 -7.07 -5.25 12.92
CA TYR A 133 -7.00 -5.81 11.57
C TYR A 133 -7.96 -6.98 11.34
N ALA A 134 -8.39 -7.65 12.41
CA ALA A 134 -9.39 -8.71 12.29
C ALA A 134 -10.71 -8.16 11.74
N GLY A 135 -11.19 -8.72 10.63
CA GLY A 135 -12.42 -8.26 9.95
C GLY A 135 -12.34 -6.83 9.41
N LEU A 136 -11.16 -6.36 9.04
CA LEU A 136 -10.96 -4.99 8.55
C LEU A 136 -11.69 -4.77 7.23
N ASP A 137 -11.60 -5.71 6.30
CA ASP A 137 -12.22 -5.64 4.98
C ASP A 137 -13.75 -5.54 5.12
N GLU A 138 -14.36 -6.40 5.93
CA GLU A 138 -15.80 -6.45 6.15
C GLU A 138 -16.31 -5.13 6.75
N ARG A 139 -15.60 -4.61 7.76
CA ARG A 139 -15.97 -3.34 8.41
C ARG A 139 -15.91 -2.16 7.46
N TRP A 140 -14.90 -2.10 6.59
CA TRP A 140 -14.78 -1.01 5.64
C TRP A 140 -15.73 -1.15 4.46
N ASN A 141 -15.97 -2.38 3.98
CA ASN A 141 -16.98 -2.65 2.96
C ASN A 141 -18.38 -2.24 3.44
N GLU A 142 -18.73 -2.54 4.69
CA GLU A 142 -19.99 -2.10 5.28
C GLU A 142 -20.09 -0.57 5.40
N ARG A 143 -18.99 0.09 5.83
CA ARG A 143 -18.93 1.56 5.90
C ARG A 143 -19.11 2.19 4.52
N ALA A 144 -18.40 1.70 3.51
CA ALA A 144 -18.51 2.17 2.14
C ALA A 144 -19.94 1.99 1.61
N LYS A 145 -20.55 0.81 1.86
CA LYS A 145 -21.93 0.56 1.49
C LYS A 145 -22.89 1.57 2.12
N ARG A 146 -22.82 1.77 3.45
CA ARG A 146 -23.69 2.74 4.16
C ARG A 146 -23.51 4.16 3.65
N MET A 147 -22.27 4.54 3.29
CA MET A 147 -21.99 5.84 2.71
C MET A 147 -22.63 5.97 1.33
N ASN A 148 -22.48 4.95 0.49
CA ASN A 148 -23.08 4.91 -0.84
C ASN A 148 -24.63 4.94 -0.79
N ASP A 149 -25.25 4.23 0.14
CA ASP A 149 -26.71 4.28 0.35
C ASP A 149 -27.15 5.74 0.64
N ARG A 150 -26.46 6.46 1.51
CA ARG A 150 -26.76 7.87 1.84
C ARG A 150 -26.51 8.82 0.67
N LEU A 151 -25.42 8.61 -0.08
CA LEU A 151 -25.12 9.41 -1.27
C LEU A 151 -26.20 9.25 -2.33
N ALA A 152 -26.69 8.03 -2.52
CA ALA A 152 -27.78 7.72 -3.44
C ALA A 152 -29.12 8.35 -2.98
N GLU A 153 -29.45 8.27 -1.69
CA GLU A 153 -30.64 8.92 -1.11
C GLU A 153 -30.60 10.44 -1.32
N ALA A 154 -29.41 11.04 -1.16
CA ALA A 154 -29.18 12.46 -1.40
C ALA A 154 -29.10 12.85 -2.89
N ARG A 155 -29.18 11.87 -3.79
CA ARG A 155 -29.04 12.03 -5.25
C ARG A 155 -27.76 12.72 -5.66
N LEU A 156 -26.67 12.47 -4.94
CA LEU A 156 -25.36 13.00 -5.27
C LEU A 156 -24.68 12.09 -6.32
N PRO A 157 -24.09 12.66 -7.38
CA PRO A 157 -23.48 11.88 -8.47
C PRO A 157 -22.08 11.42 -8.10
N VAL A 158 -21.93 10.84 -6.91
CA VAL A 158 -20.66 10.33 -6.38
C VAL A 158 -20.87 9.02 -5.64
N ARG A 159 -19.85 8.20 -5.58
CA ARG A 159 -19.82 6.98 -4.78
C ARG A 159 -18.46 6.79 -4.14
N VAL A 160 -18.42 5.98 -3.09
CA VAL A 160 -17.20 5.53 -2.42
C VAL A 160 -16.80 4.16 -2.97
N GLU A 161 -15.55 4.06 -3.38
CA GLU A 161 -14.89 2.78 -3.64
C GLU A 161 -13.82 2.55 -2.57
N ASN A 162 -13.64 1.30 -2.15
CA ASN A 162 -12.63 0.98 -1.14
C ASN A 162 -11.88 -0.32 -1.43
N LEU A 163 -10.65 -0.35 -0.96
CA LEU A 163 -9.85 -1.55 -0.77
C LEU A 163 -9.45 -1.59 0.69
N SER A 164 -10.10 -2.45 1.48
CA SER A 164 -9.94 -2.45 2.92
C SER A 164 -10.15 -1.04 3.51
N SER A 165 -9.21 -0.54 4.31
CA SER A 165 -9.28 0.80 4.92
C SER A 165 -8.92 1.96 3.98
N ILE A 166 -8.52 1.68 2.77
CA ILE A 166 -8.22 2.68 1.74
C ILE A 166 -9.49 2.94 0.94
N TRP A 167 -9.89 4.18 0.80
CA TRP A 167 -11.09 4.56 0.07
C TRP A 167 -10.90 5.83 -0.75
N THR A 168 -11.72 5.98 -1.78
CA THR A 168 -11.76 7.17 -2.62
C THR A 168 -13.19 7.51 -3.01
N LEU A 169 -13.42 8.76 -3.39
CA LEU A 169 -14.65 9.20 -4.01
C LEU A 169 -14.52 9.08 -5.53
N CYS A 170 -15.49 8.47 -6.15
CA CYS A 170 -15.61 8.36 -7.61
C CYS A 170 -16.89 9.06 -8.05
N TYR A 171 -16.83 9.78 -9.15
CA TYR A 171 -18.03 10.30 -9.80
C TYR A 171 -18.79 9.15 -10.47
N THR A 172 -20.11 9.24 -10.51
CA THR A 172 -20.97 8.13 -10.99
C THR A 172 -21.12 8.06 -12.49
N GLU A 173 -20.65 9.04 -13.23
CA GLU A 173 -20.61 8.97 -14.69
C GLU A 173 -19.82 7.74 -15.14
N PRO A 174 -20.41 6.85 -15.94
CA PRO A 174 -19.70 5.68 -16.43
C PRO A 174 -18.51 6.07 -17.31
N GLY A 175 -17.35 5.50 -17.05
CA GLY A 175 -16.18 5.75 -17.88
C GLY A 175 -14.88 5.38 -17.20
N ARG A 176 -13.80 5.46 -17.95
CA ARG A 176 -12.45 5.38 -17.38
C ARG A 176 -12.09 6.73 -16.81
N TYR A 177 -11.85 6.80 -15.52
CA TYR A 177 -11.29 8.00 -14.92
C TYR A 177 -9.78 8.02 -15.13
N ASN A 178 -9.33 9.07 -15.79
CA ASN A 178 -7.94 9.47 -15.68
C ASN A 178 -7.84 10.41 -14.47
N TRP A 179 -6.87 10.19 -13.60
CA TRP A 179 -6.63 11.04 -12.43
C TRP A 179 -6.54 12.54 -12.76
N MET A 180 -6.13 12.89 -13.99
CA MET A 180 -6.08 14.27 -14.48
C MET A 180 -7.46 14.92 -14.68
N PHE A 181 -8.53 14.14 -14.75
CA PHE A 181 -9.89 14.65 -14.96
C PHE A 181 -10.74 14.61 -13.68
N GLN A 182 -10.16 14.29 -12.55
CA GLN A 182 -10.85 14.31 -11.26
C GLN A 182 -10.77 15.66 -10.53
N TYR A 183 -10.10 16.64 -11.16
CA TYR A 183 -9.95 18.01 -10.61
C TYR A 183 -10.63 19.03 -11.50
#